data_b68e93f2abc4f855003e4651aa28971c
#
_entry.id   b68e93f2abc4f855003e4651aa28971c
#
_cell.length_a   1.000
_cell.length_b   1.000
_cell.length_c   1.000
_cell.angle_alpha   90.00
_cell.angle_beta   90.00
_cell.angle_gamma   90.00
#
_symmetry.space_group_name_H-M   'P 1'
#
loop_
_entity.id
_entity.type
_entity.pdbx_description
1 polymer ?
#
loop_
_entity_poly.entity_id
_entity_poly.type
_entity_poly.pdbx_seq_one_letter_code
_entity_poly.pdbx_strand_id
1 'polypeptide(L)'
;VGTLDKGTKIKIENTIKIKGVIYSVVSIGKNAFKGNKKIKKVTIGKNVTKIDQNAFYGCKSLKEIVIQTKQLKKNSIGKNAFKGIHKKAKFKVPKKQRKAYVKYLNKKTGFQKKTMKIKS
;
A
#
# COMPACT_ATOMS: atom_id res chain seq x y z
N VAL A 1 -6.77 -3.07 9.64
CA VAL A 1 -5.97 -2.15 10.45
C VAL A 1 -6.26 -0.73 10.04
N GLY A 2 -6.65 0.09 11.00
CA GLY A 2 -6.94 1.49 10.74
C GLY A 2 -5.68 2.36 10.68
N THR A 3 -5.89 3.65 10.59
CA THR A 3 -4.81 4.63 10.57
C THR A 3 -4.17 4.72 11.95
N LEU A 4 -2.86 4.46 12.02
CA LEU A 4 -2.09 4.54 13.27
C LEU A 4 -1.42 5.91 13.44
N ASP A 5 -1.28 6.67 12.36
CA ASP A 5 -0.62 7.96 12.33
C ASP A 5 -1.28 8.86 11.30
N LYS A 6 -1.49 10.12 11.64
CA LYS A 6 -2.08 11.12 10.76
C LYS A 6 -1.03 12.01 10.09
N GLY A 7 0.25 11.70 10.24
CA GLY A 7 1.33 12.45 9.63
C GLY A 7 1.42 12.25 8.13
N THR A 8 2.42 12.87 7.51
CA THR A 8 2.65 12.79 6.07
C THR A 8 3.32 11.49 5.64
N LYS A 9 3.99 10.82 6.58
CA LYS A 9 4.65 9.52 6.34
C LYS A 9 4.01 8.47 7.23
N ILE A 10 3.58 7.37 6.64
CA ILE A 10 2.97 6.27 7.38
C ILE A 10 3.77 4.99 7.11
N LYS A 11 4.17 4.33 8.19
CA LYS A 11 4.80 3.02 8.14
C LYS A 11 3.83 1.99 8.69
N ILE A 12 3.50 1.00 7.87
CA ILE A 12 2.67 -0.12 8.31
C ILE A 12 3.61 -1.10 8.99
N GLU A 13 3.60 -1.10 10.31
CA GLU A 13 4.50 -1.93 11.10
C GLU A 13 4.26 -3.42 10.88
N ASN A 14 5.31 -4.23 11.06
CA ASN A 14 5.18 -5.69 11.00
C ASN A 14 4.35 -6.22 12.15
N THR A 15 4.42 -5.56 13.31
CA THR A 15 3.64 -5.95 14.49
C THR A 15 3.12 -4.71 15.21
N ILE A 16 2.04 -4.87 15.96
CA ILE A 16 1.56 -3.88 16.91
C ILE A 16 1.37 -4.55 18.26
N LYS A 17 1.52 -3.78 19.34
CA LYS A 17 1.36 -4.28 20.70
C LYS A 17 0.11 -3.65 21.33
N ILE A 18 -0.84 -4.47 21.73
CA ILE A 18 -2.07 -4.02 22.36
C ILE A 18 -2.24 -4.78 23.66
N LYS A 19 -2.31 -4.06 24.79
CA LYS A 19 -2.50 -4.67 26.13
C LYS A 19 -1.50 -5.80 26.43
N GLY A 20 -0.25 -5.61 26.01
CA GLY A 20 0.80 -6.60 26.24
C GLY A 20 0.86 -7.75 25.26
N VAL A 21 -0.11 -7.84 24.34
CA VAL A 21 -0.11 -8.89 23.31
C VAL A 21 0.42 -8.31 22.00
N ILE A 22 1.31 -9.03 21.35
CA ILE A 22 1.90 -8.62 20.06
C ILE A 22 1.11 -9.24 18.93
N TYR A 23 0.63 -8.40 18.01
CA TYR A 23 -0.11 -8.81 16.81
C TYR A 23 0.69 -8.50 15.55
N SER A 24 0.77 -9.45 14.63
CA SER A 24 1.36 -9.19 13.31
C SER A 24 0.39 -8.42 12.45
N VAL A 25 0.88 -7.37 11.75
CA VAL A 25 0.06 -6.65 10.78
C VAL A 25 0.14 -7.41 9.46
N VAL A 26 -0.94 -8.12 9.13
CA VAL A 26 -0.99 -9.00 7.95
C VAL A 26 -1.84 -8.47 6.81
N SER A 27 -2.63 -7.41 7.05
CA SER A 27 -3.45 -6.82 5.99
C SER A 27 -3.71 -5.35 6.25
N ILE A 28 -3.95 -4.62 5.17
CA ILE A 28 -4.40 -3.23 5.23
C ILE A 28 -5.89 -3.27 4.88
N GLY A 29 -6.72 -2.87 5.83
CA GLY A 29 -8.16 -3.04 5.74
C GLY A 29 -8.85 -2.20 4.67
N LYS A 30 -10.07 -2.58 4.33
CA LYS A 30 -10.93 -1.86 3.40
C LYS A 30 -11.11 -0.42 3.87
N ASN A 31 -10.88 0.53 2.96
CA ASN A 31 -11.01 1.97 3.23
C ASN A 31 -10.08 2.52 4.33
N ALA A 32 -9.03 1.79 4.72
CA ALA A 32 -8.19 2.14 5.87
C ALA A 32 -7.68 3.59 5.84
N PHE A 33 -7.21 4.06 4.69
CA PHE A 33 -6.68 5.41 4.53
C PHE A 33 -7.44 6.21 3.47
N LYS A 34 -8.65 5.78 3.13
CA LYS A 34 -9.45 6.40 2.09
C LYS A 34 -9.60 7.91 2.31
N GLY A 35 -9.28 8.69 1.29
CA GLY A 35 -9.46 10.14 1.33
C GLY A 35 -8.43 10.90 2.14
N ASN A 36 -7.38 10.25 2.64
CA ASN A 36 -6.36 10.94 3.41
C ASN A 36 -5.45 11.76 2.48
N LYS A 37 -5.61 13.07 2.49
CA LYS A 37 -4.88 14.00 1.62
C LYS A 37 -3.53 14.41 2.17
N LYS A 38 -3.18 14.00 3.38
CA LYS A 38 -1.93 14.39 4.04
C LYS A 38 -0.80 13.39 3.82
N ILE A 39 -1.12 12.13 3.55
CA ILE A 39 -0.13 11.08 3.35
C ILE A 39 0.62 11.31 2.05
N LYS A 40 1.94 11.42 2.12
CA LYS A 40 2.82 11.56 0.95
C LYS A 40 3.62 10.30 0.67
N LYS A 41 3.91 9.52 1.70
CA LYS A 41 4.69 8.28 1.61
C LYS A 41 4.09 7.22 2.51
N VAL A 42 4.04 5.98 2.03
CA VAL A 42 3.65 4.83 2.84
C VAL A 42 4.67 3.71 2.67
N THR A 43 4.98 3.03 3.78
CA THR A 43 5.83 1.84 3.76
C THR A 43 4.98 0.66 4.21
N ILE A 44 4.88 -0.35 3.36
CA ILE A 44 4.08 -1.55 3.61
C ILE A 44 5.00 -2.66 4.10
N GLY A 45 4.81 -3.09 5.35
CA GLY A 45 5.70 -4.00 6.05
C GLY A 45 5.75 -5.42 5.51
N LYS A 46 6.73 -6.18 6.00
CA LYS A 46 7.07 -7.52 5.46
C LYS A 46 5.99 -8.59 5.64
N ASN A 47 5.14 -8.46 6.65
CA ASN A 47 4.12 -9.46 6.96
C ASN A 47 2.78 -9.22 6.28
N VAL A 48 2.66 -8.13 5.52
CA VAL A 48 1.41 -7.81 4.85
C VAL A 48 1.18 -8.75 3.69
N THR A 49 0.03 -9.42 3.69
CA THR A 49 -0.36 -10.36 2.63
C THR A 49 -1.49 -9.82 1.75
N LYS A 50 -2.14 -8.73 2.19
CA LYS A 50 -3.31 -8.19 1.49
C LYS A 50 -3.41 -6.68 1.68
N ILE A 51 -3.73 -5.99 0.60
CA ILE A 51 -4.10 -4.57 0.61
C ILE A 51 -5.53 -4.52 0.09
N ASP A 52 -6.48 -4.26 0.98
CA ASP A 52 -7.89 -4.43 0.66
C ASP A 52 -8.46 -3.30 -0.20
N GLN A 53 -9.71 -3.46 -0.63
CA GLN A 53 -10.42 -2.53 -1.51
C GLN A 53 -10.39 -1.10 -0.94
N ASN A 54 -10.06 -0.13 -1.79
CA ASN A 54 -10.05 1.29 -1.45
C ASN A 54 -9.10 1.67 -0.31
N ALA A 55 -8.12 0.85 0.02
CA ALA A 55 -7.23 1.11 1.16
C ALA A 55 -6.60 2.50 1.12
N PHE A 56 -6.15 2.93 -0.04
CA PHE A 56 -5.55 4.26 -0.25
C PHE A 56 -6.33 5.10 -1.28
N TYR A 57 -7.61 4.79 -1.46
CA TYR A 57 -8.46 5.50 -2.42
C TYR A 57 -8.50 7.00 -2.11
N GLY A 58 -8.20 7.83 -3.12
CA GLY A 58 -8.30 9.27 -2.95
C GLY A 58 -7.18 9.91 -2.14
N CYS A 59 -6.11 9.18 -1.85
CA CYS A 59 -4.93 9.75 -1.20
C CYS A 59 -4.15 10.58 -2.22
N LYS A 60 -4.65 11.77 -2.53
CA LYS A 60 -4.16 12.60 -3.65
C LYS A 60 -2.70 13.02 -3.55
N SER A 61 -2.15 13.07 -2.35
CA SER A 61 -0.76 13.46 -2.11
C SER A 61 0.18 12.27 -2.03
N LEU A 62 -0.35 11.05 -2.07
CA LEU A 62 0.46 9.84 -1.95
C LEU A 62 1.29 9.63 -3.22
N LYS A 63 2.58 9.91 -3.10
CA LYS A 63 3.52 9.92 -4.22
C LYS A 63 4.54 8.79 -4.16
N GLU A 64 4.77 8.24 -2.97
CA GLU A 64 5.77 7.21 -2.77
C GLU A 64 5.20 6.05 -1.96
N ILE A 65 5.26 4.85 -2.54
CA ILE A 65 4.77 3.63 -1.91
C ILE A 65 5.92 2.62 -1.89
N VAL A 66 6.41 2.30 -0.69
CA VAL A 66 7.47 1.31 -0.52
C VAL A 66 6.84 -0.01 -0.07
N ILE A 67 6.91 -1.02 -0.91
CA ILE A 67 6.37 -2.34 -0.61
C ILE A 67 7.53 -3.24 -0.21
N GLN A 68 7.62 -3.57 1.08
CA GLN A 68 8.65 -4.45 1.61
C GLN A 68 8.23 -5.92 1.58
N THR A 69 6.91 -6.16 1.64
CA THR A 69 6.39 -7.53 1.68
C THR A 69 6.70 -8.30 0.40
N LYS A 70 7.05 -9.56 0.58
CA LYS A 70 7.27 -10.51 -0.53
C LYS A 70 6.10 -11.49 -0.65
N GLN A 71 5.03 -11.26 0.09
CA GLN A 71 3.91 -12.20 0.24
C GLN A 71 2.67 -11.83 -0.55
N LEU A 72 2.70 -10.77 -1.35
CA LEU A 72 1.56 -10.40 -2.17
C LEU A 72 1.41 -11.41 -3.32
N LYS A 73 0.16 -11.82 -3.55
CA LYS A 73 -0.19 -12.77 -4.61
C LYS A 73 -1.19 -12.11 -5.57
N LYS A 74 -1.56 -12.83 -6.63
CA LYS A 74 -2.63 -12.39 -7.51
C LYS A 74 -3.88 -12.10 -6.67
N ASN A 75 -4.49 -10.96 -6.90
CA ASN A 75 -5.68 -10.49 -6.17
C ASN A 75 -5.43 -10.10 -4.69
N SER A 76 -4.20 -10.06 -4.22
CA SER A 76 -3.89 -9.53 -2.89
C SER A 76 -4.16 -8.02 -2.80
N ILE A 77 -4.04 -7.31 -3.92
CA ILE A 77 -4.31 -5.87 -3.97
C ILE A 77 -5.73 -5.68 -4.47
N GLY A 78 -6.59 -5.13 -3.62
CA GLY A 78 -8.01 -4.98 -3.91
C GLY A 78 -8.34 -3.92 -4.94
N LYS A 79 -9.60 -3.94 -5.42
CA LYS A 79 -10.10 -2.98 -6.39
C LYS A 79 -9.95 -1.56 -5.86
N ASN A 80 -9.41 -0.67 -6.72
CA ASN A 80 -9.25 0.76 -6.39
C ASN A 80 -8.36 1.04 -5.17
N ALA A 81 -7.55 0.08 -4.73
CA ALA A 81 -6.69 0.27 -3.56
C ALA A 81 -5.81 1.52 -3.68
N PHE A 82 -5.35 1.82 -4.89
CA PHE A 82 -4.50 2.98 -5.16
C PHE A 82 -5.14 3.97 -6.14
N LYS A 83 -6.45 3.90 -6.35
CA LYS A 83 -7.12 4.83 -7.25
C LYS A 83 -7.17 6.23 -6.63
N GLY A 84 -6.81 7.25 -7.43
CA GLY A 84 -6.86 8.62 -6.96
C GLY A 84 -5.65 9.06 -6.14
N ILE A 85 -4.58 8.27 -6.13
CA ILE A 85 -3.31 8.70 -5.55
C ILE A 85 -2.63 9.67 -6.52
N HIS A 86 -1.48 10.23 -6.11
CA HIS A 86 -0.76 11.18 -6.96
C HIS A 86 -0.46 10.54 -8.32
N LYS A 87 -0.75 11.27 -9.40
CA LYS A 87 -0.59 10.73 -10.77
C LYS A 87 0.84 10.31 -11.11
N LYS A 88 1.83 10.88 -10.45
CA LYS A 88 3.24 10.54 -10.66
C LYS A 88 3.80 9.65 -9.56
N ALA A 89 2.95 8.89 -8.88
CA ALA A 89 3.35 8.02 -7.79
C ALA A 89 4.40 7.00 -8.23
N LYS A 90 5.31 6.68 -7.32
CA LYS A 90 6.36 5.69 -7.52
C LYS A 90 6.17 4.55 -6.53
N PHE A 91 6.23 3.33 -7.03
CA PHE A 91 6.14 2.12 -6.23
C PHE A 91 7.51 1.47 -6.18
N LYS A 92 8.06 1.32 -4.98
CA LYS A 92 9.30 0.56 -4.79
C LYS A 92 8.93 -0.83 -4.31
N VAL A 93 9.38 -1.85 -5.03
CA VAL A 93 9.03 -3.25 -4.74
C VAL A 93 10.30 -4.08 -4.55
N PRO A 94 10.22 -5.25 -3.86
CA PRO A 94 11.37 -6.13 -3.74
C PRO A 94 11.81 -6.61 -5.12
N LYS A 95 13.11 -6.60 -5.36
CA LYS A 95 13.69 -6.94 -6.66
C LYS A 95 13.23 -8.30 -7.18
N LYS A 96 13.21 -9.30 -6.32
CA LYS A 96 12.80 -10.66 -6.72
C LYS A 96 11.31 -10.76 -7.08
N GLN A 97 10.48 -9.90 -6.54
CA GLN A 97 9.03 -9.89 -6.78
C GLN A 97 8.60 -8.89 -7.85
N ARG A 98 9.52 -8.10 -8.40
CA ARG A 98 9.17 -7.02 -9.33
C ARG A 98 8.34 -7.51 -10.51
N LYS A 99 8.76 -8.59 -11.15
CA LYS A 99 8.06 -9.15 -12.31
C LYS A 99 6.61 -9.50 -11.98
N ALA A 100 6.38 -10.12 -10.82
CA ALA A 100 5.03 -10.48 -10.38
C ALA A 100 4.23 -9.24 -9.97
N TYR A 101 4.82 -8.33 -9.19
CA TYR A 101 4.11 -7.17 -8.69
C TYR A 101 3.73 -6.17 -9.79
N VAL A 102 4.50 -6.10 -10.85
CA VAL A 102 4.12 -5.31 -12.03
C VAL A 102 2.77 -5.80 -12.59
N LYS A 103 2.52 -7.10 -12.55
CA LYS A 103 1.25 -7.68 -13.00
C LYS A 103 0.13 -7.45 -11.98
N TYR A 104 0.44 -7.45 -10.69
CA TYR A 104 -0.54 -7.29 -9.62
C TYR A 104 -1.00 -5.84 -9.49
N LEU A 105 -0.11 -4.88 -9.74
CA LEU A 105 -0.43 -3.46 -9.78
C LEU A 105 -0.99 -3.11 -11.16
N ASN A 106 -2.23 -3.50 -11.39
CA ASN A 106 -2.91 -3.32 -12.66
C ASN A 106 -3.95 -2.21 -12.58
N LYS A 107 -4.63 -1.96 -13.70
CA LYS A 107 -5.65 -0.91 -13.79
C LYS A 107 -6.77 -1.06 -12.76
N LYS A 108 -7.15 -2.29 -12.42
CA LYS A 108 -8.19 -2.58 -11.44
C LYS A 108 -7.85 -2.02 -10.06
N THR A 109 -6.58 -2.02 -9.68
CA THR A 109 -6.12 -1.48 -8.39
C THR A 109 -5.98 0.03 -8.39
N GLY A 110 -6.15 0.68 -9.53
CA GLY A 110 -5.98 2.12 -9.70
C GLY A 110 -4.62 2.54 -10.22
N PHE A 111 -3.74 1.59 -10.47
CA PHE A 111 -2.42 1.89 -11.01
C PHE A 111 -2.53 2.43 -12.45
N GLN A 112 -1.84 3.55 -12.71
CA GLN A 112 -1.84 4.19 -14.03
C GLN A 112 -0.45 4.05 -14.66
N LYS A 113 -0.33 3.10 -15.55
CA LYS A 113 0.94 2.76 -16.20
C LYS A 113 1.61 3.94 -16.91
N LYS A 114 0.81 4.85 -17.48
CA LYS A 114 1.34 5.99 -18.23
C LYS A 114 2.10 7.01 -17.36
N THR A 115 1.70 7.18 -16.13
CA THR A 115 2.22 8.24 -15.26
C THR A 115 2.92 7.72 -14.02
N MET A 116 2.57 6.54 -13.54
CA MET A 116 3.16 5.93 -12.35
C MET A 116 4.29 4.98 -12.72
N LYS A 117 5.26 4.81 -11.82
CA LYS A 117 6.43 3.96 -12.05
C LYS A 117 6.59 2.93 -10.96
N ILE A 118 7.15 1.78 -11.33
CA ILE A 118 7.50 0.70 -10.41
C ILE A 118 9.01 0.52 -10.47
N LYS A 119 9.65 0.63 -9.32
CA LYS A 119 11.10 0.48 -9.17
C LYS A 119 11.42 -0.69 -8.24
N SER A 120 12.62 -1.20 -8.35
CA SER A 120 13.11 -2.24 -7.44
C SER A 120 14.46 -1.89 -6.85
#